data_550cd594c905b294f64ae4e380a559e9
#
_entry.id   550cd594c905b294f64ae4e380a559e9
#
_cell.length_a   1.000
_cell.length_b   1.000
_cell.length_c   1.000
_cell.angle_alpha   90.00
_cell.angle_beta   90.00
_cell.angle_gamma   90.00
#
_symmetry.space_group_name_H-M   'P 1'
#
loop_
_entity.id
_entity.type
_entity.pdbx_description
1 polymer ?
#
loop_
_entity_poly.entity_id
_entity_poly.type
_entity_poly.pdbx_seq_one_letter_code
_entity_poly.pdbx_strand_id
1 'polypeptide(L)'
;MPILRTVAAARGSAAPARIRLGAMSVDPAIQFPGESREYRLARNQLLEAEIELRRTIERVAAQRRALPPGGAVPDDYVFEKAAGEGGEVTFSQLFAEGRDTLVIYSFMFPRWSGDTRPGPAEGETARLPLAETPCPSCTSILDALDGAAPHLAGQLDFVVVAKSDPERIRNFARDRGWRYLRLLSSRNNNYNRDYHAEGPDGEQSPVLNVFTREGDGFRHRWATELMFAPRDEGEDPRHVDLIWPMWHVLDMTPGGRGSSPDFPAMDYR
;
A
#
# COMPACT_ATOMS: atom_id res chain seq x y z
N MET A 1 18.00 -36.73 51.41
CA MET A 1 18.16 -35.37 50.90
C MET A 1 18.81 -35.41 49.51
N PRO A 2 18.12 -35.15 48.39
CA PRO A 2 18.76 -34.93 47.11
C PRO A 2 18.69 -33.43 46.77
N ILE A 3 19.82 -32.97 46.26
CA ILE A 3 20.12 -31.59 45.89
C ILE A 3 19.49 -31.31 44.53
N LEU A 4 18.55 -30.35 44.47
CA LEU A 4 18.02 -29.80 43.25
C LEU A 4 19.07 -28.92 42.55
N ARG A 5 19.54 -29.31 41.37
CA ARG A 5 20.31 -28.42 40.46
C ARG A 5 19.34 -27.69 39.57
N THR A 6 19.31 -26.38 39.76
CA THR A 6 18.61 -25.43 38.86
C THR A 6 19.44 -25.28 37.60
N VAL A 7 18.87 -25.67 36.44
CA VAL A 7 19.45 -25.41 35.11
C VAL A 7 18.88 -24.06 34.64
N ALA A 8 19.71 -23.03 34.60
CA ALA A 8 19.38 -21.75 34.00
C ALA A 8 19.47 -21.88 32.47
N ALA A 9 18.34 -21.76 31.79
CA ALA A 9 18.29 -21.68 30.34
C ALA A 9 18.69 -20.28 29.90
N ALA A 10 19.87 -20.16 29.32
CA ALA A 10 20.31 -18.93 28.61
C ALA A 10 19.54 -18.82 27.30
N ARG A 11 18.60 -17.89 27.22
CA ARG A 11 17.98 -17.46 25.95
C ARG A 11 19.00 -16.56 25.22
N GLY A 12 19.72 -17.16 24.28
CA GLY A 12 20.52 -16.41 23.32
C GLY A 12 19.61 -15.69 22.33
N SER A 13 19.50 -14.36 22.46
CA SER A 13 18.92 -13.50 21.44
C SER A 13 19.87 -13.50 20.23
N ALA A 14 19.52 -14.26 19.18
CA ALA A 14 20.18 -14.14 17.89
C ALA A 14 19.70 -12.84 17.22
N ALA A 15 20.57 -11.83 17.14
CA ALA A 15 20.34 -10.65 16.35
C ALA A 15 20.14 -11.05 14.87
N PRO A 16 19.20 -10.43 14.12
CA PRO A 16 18.99 -10.75 12.72
C PRO A 16 20.29 -10.49 11.94
N ALA A 17 20.67 -11.46 11.13
CA ALA A 17 21.82 -11.37 10.25
C ALA A 17 21.66 -10.15 9.34
N ARG A 18 22.42 -9.10 9.59
CA ARG A 18 22.54 -7.95 8.69
C ARG A 18 23.20 -8.48 7.40
N ILE A 19 22.42 -8.62 6.34
CA ILE A 19 22.96 -8.75 5.00
C ILE A 19 23.79 -7.49 4.77
N ARG A 20 25.10 -7.59 4.90
CA ARG A 20 26.01 -6.56 4.39
C ARG A 20 25.87 -6.59 2.87
N LEU A 21 25.02 -5.75 2.33
CA LEU A 21 25.17 -5.28 0.96
C LEU A 21 26.54 -4.59 0.92
N GLY A 22 27.56 -5.33 0.54
CA GLY A 22 28.86 -4.76 0.23
C GLY A 22 28.61 -3.61 -0.74
N ALA A 23 29.29 -2.48 -0.53
CA ALA A 23 29.29 -1.39 -1.50
C ALA A 23 29.76 -1.99 -2.84
N MET A 24 28.81 -2.41 -3.68
CA MET A 24 29.09 -2.71 -5.07
C MET A 24 29.49 -1.36 -5.68
N SER A 25 30.78 -1.16 -5.84
CA SER A 25 31.24 -0.11 -6.75
C SER A 25 30.63 -0.45 -8.10
N VAL A 26 29.81 0.45 -8.63
CA VAL A 26 29.31 0.31 -10.01
C VAL A 26 30.56 0.24 -10.85
N ASP A 27 30.77 -0.91 -11.53
CA ASP A 27 31.86 -1.04 -12.46
C ASP A 27 31.61 -0.02 -13.58
N PRO A 28 32.42 1.06 -13.70
CA PRO A 28 32.25 2.03 -14.76
C PRO A 28 32.48 1.44 -16.16
N ALA A 29 32.87 0.18 -16.24
CA ALA A 29 33.12 -0.56 -17.46
C ALA A 29 31.89 -1.30 -18.03
N ILE A 30 30.72 -1.26 -17.37
CA ILE A 30 29.49 -1.83 -17.96
C ILE A 30 29.14 -1.07 -19.23
N GLN A 31 29.18 -1.77 -20.36
CA GLN A 31 28.76 -1.27 -21.66
C GLN A 31 27.78 -2.26 -22.30
N PHE A 32 26.77 -1.71 -22.98
CA PHE A 32 25.82 -2.51 -23.72
C PHE A 32 26.19 -2.59 -25.20
N PRO A 33 25.83 -3.66 -25.92
CA PRO A 33 26.15 -3.81 -27.33
C PRO A 33 25.69 -2.61 -28.17
N GLY A 34 26.59 -2.04 -28.97
CA GLY A 34 26.27 -0.99 -29.92
C GLY A 34 26.08 0.43 -29.34
N GLU A 35 26.26 0.61 -28.04
CA GLU A 35 26.11 1.97 -27.47
C GLU A 35 27.18 2.93 -27.95
N SER A 36 26.79 4.21 -28.15
CA SER A 36 27.72 5.29 -28.47
C SER A 36 28.43 5.82 -27.22
N ARG A 37 29.54 6.52 -27.42
CA ARG A 37 30.25 7.22 -26.35
C ARG A 37 29.37 8.29 -25.69
N GLU A 38 28.57 9.00 -26.49
CA GLU A 38 27.65 10.01 -26.01
C GLU A 38 26.57 9.40 -25.09
N TYR A 39 25.94 8.31 -25.54
CA TYR A 39 24.97 7.56 -24.71
C TYR A 39 25.62 7.12 -23.40
N ARG A 40 26.82 6.58 -23.42
CA ARG A 40 27.50 6.11 -22.21
C ARG A 40 27.78 7.26 -21.21
N LEU A 41 28.17 8.40 -21.68
CA LEU A 41 28.36 9.58 -20.82
C LEU A 41 27.05 10.02 -20.17
N ALA A 42 25.97 10.15 -20.94
CA ALA A 42 24.65 10.50 -20.42
C ALA A 42 24.12 9.45 -19.42
N ARG A 43 24.30 8.16 -19.74
CA ARG A 43 23.88 7.05 -18.85
C ARG A 43 24.63 7.04 -17.53
N ASN A 44 25.91 7.39 -17.52
CA ASN A 44 26.68 7.49 -16.27
C ASN A 44 26.18 8.65 -15.40
N GLN A 45 25.83 9.80 -15.99
CA GLN A 45 25.23 10.92 -15.26
C GLN A 45 23.86 10.53 -14.66
N LEU A 46 23.03 9.83 -15.44
CA LEU A 46 21.76 9.32 -14.93
C LEU A 46 21.98 8.31 -13.78
N LEU A 47 22.99 7.45 -13.87
CA LEU A 47 23.31 6.50 -12.81
C LEU A 47 23.67 7.20 -11.48
N GLU A 48 24.36 8.32 -11.52
CA GLU A 48 24.63 9.12 -10.33
C GLU A 48 23.34 9.66 -9.70
N ALA A 49 22.40 10.14 -10.53
CA ALA A 49 21.08 10.57 -10.05
C ALA A 49 20.27 9.40 -9.46
N GLU A 50 20.30 8.22 -10.08
CA GLU A 50 19.65 7.01 -9.54
C GLU A 50 20.26 6.58 -8.19
N ILE A 51 21.58 6.73 -8.01
CA ILE A 51 22.25 6.47 -6.74
C ILE A 51 21.76 7.46 -5.66
N GLU A 52 21.62 8.74 -6.00
CA GLU A 52 21.12 9.73 -5.04
C GLU A 52 19.63 9.52 -4.73
N LEU A 53 18.82 9.15 -5.71
CA LEU A 53 17.42 8.74 -5.49
C LEU A 53 17.34 7.59 -4.48
N ARG A 54 18.13 6.53 -4.66
CA ARG A 54 18.21 5.40 -3.71
C ARG A 54 18.56 5.87 -2.30
N ARG A 55 19.55 6.76 -2.15
CA ARG A 55 19.92 7.33 -0.85
C ARG A 55 18.79 8.15 -0.24
N THR A 56 18.06 8.88 -1.08
CA THR A 56 16.90 9.67 -0.65
C THR A 56 15.77 8.77 -0.17
N ILE A 57 15.46 7.69 -0.89
CA ILE A 57 14.47 6.68 -0.46
C ILE A 57 14.84 6.11 0.90
N GLU A 58 16.10 5.70 1.12
CA GLU A 58 16.56 5.17 2.41
C GLU A 58 16.46 6.21 3.53
N ARG A 59 16.82 7.46 3.26
CA ARG A 59 16.72 8.57 4.21
C ARG A 59 15.27 8.83 4.63
N VAL A 60 14.34 8.88 3.67
CA VAL A 60 12.90 9.06 3.95
C VAL A 60 12.34 7.85 4.71
N ALA A 61 12.72 6.63 4.34
CA ALA A 61 12.31 5.43 5.07
C ALA A 61 12.82 5.44 6.52
N ALA A 62 14.05 5.91 6.76
CA ALA A 62 14.57 6.09 8.11
C ALA A 62 13.80 7.15 8.91
N GLN A 63 13.42 8.26 8.29
CA GLN A 63 12.58 9.29 8.91
C GLN A 63 11.20 8.74 9.30
N ARG A 64 10.55 7.96 8.43
CA ARG A 64 9.27 7.28 8.77
C ARG A 64 9.43 6.37 9.99
N ARG A 65 10.49 5.58 10.05
CA ARG A 65 10.78 4.72 11.22
C ARG A 65 11.03 5.50 12.50
N ALA A 66 11.60 6.69 12.38
CA ALA A 66 11.93 7.56 13.52
C ALA A 66 10.77 8.45 14.00
N LEU A 67 9.62 8.42 13.31
CA LEU A 67 8.44 9.17 13.76
C LEU A 67 8.09 8.76 15.21
N PRO A 68 7.78 9.73 16.08
CA PRO A 68 7.20 9.42 17.38
C PRO A 68 5.85 8.73 17.21
N PRO A 69 5.34 8.03 18.22
CA PRO A 69 3.98 7.53 18.21
C PRO A 69 2.98 8.65 17.91
N GLY A 70 2.09 8.42 16.93
CA GLY A 70 1.01 9.33 16.62
C GLY A 70 -0.18 9.21 17.58
N GLY A 71 -1.34 9.65 17.15
CA GLY A 71 -2.57 9.62 17.94
C GLY A 71 -2.99 8.20 18.35
N ALA A 72 -3.60 8.08 19.52
CA ALA A 72 -4.28 6.85 19.89
C ALA A 72 -5.44 6.60 18.92
N VAL A 73 -5.66 5.33 18.57
CA VAL A 73 -6.85 4.94 17.79
C VAL A 73 -8.08 5.16 18.69
N PRO A 74 -9.06 5.98 18.25
CA PRO A 74 -10.11 6.46 19.15
C PRO A 74 -11.19 5.41 19.42
N ASP A 75 -11.34 4.40 18.57
CA ASP A 75 -12.41 3.41 18.65
C ASP A 75 -11.91 2.04 18.15
N ASP A 76 -12.49 0.97 18.69
CA ASP A 76 -12.27 -0.40 18.18
C ASP A 76 -13.26 -0.68 17.04
N TYR A 77 -13.05 0.01 15.89
CA TYR A 77 -13.95 -0.03 14.73
C TYR A 77 -14.35 -1.44 14.35
N VAL A 78 -15.64 -1.67 14.15
CA VAL A 78 -16.16 -2.95 13.66
C VAL A 78 -16.29 -2.93 12.16
N PHE A 79 -15.65 -3.86 11.48
CA PHE A 79 -15.69 -4.06 10.04
C PHE A 79 -16.45 -5.33 9.69
N GLU A 80 -17.15 -5.32 8.54
CA GLU A 80 -17.78 -6.53 8.00
C GLU A 80 -16.79 -7.22 7.04
N LYS A 81 -16.65 -8.55 7.17
CA LYS A 81 -15.77 -9.33 6.30
C LYS A 81 -16.39 -9.49 4.91
N ALA A 82 -15.66 -9.13 3.88
CA ALA A 82 -16.09 -9.33 2.49
C ALA A 82 -15.75 -10.72 1.94
N ALA A 83 -14.90 -11.49 2.62
CA ALA A 83 -14.46 -12.82 2.19
C ALA A 83 -14.77 -13.89 3.27
N GLY A 84 -14.71 -15.18 2.86
CA GLY A 84 -14.99 -16.32 3.75
C GLY A 84 -16.46 -16.43 4.11
N GLU A 85 -16.74 -16.87 5.35
CA GLU A 85 -18.10 -17.06 5.88
C GLU A 85 -18.81 -15.73 6.24
N GLY A 86 -18.19 -14.57 5.96
CA GLY A 86 -18.72 -13.27 6.39
C GLY A 86 -18.48 -12.99 7.87
N GLY A 87 -19.39 -12.22 8.48
CA GLY A 87 -19.31 -11.83 9.89
C GLY A 87 -18.50 -10.56 10.09
N GLU A 88 -18.24 -10.22 11.35
CA GLU A 88 -17.58 -8.99 11.77
C GLU A 88 -16.17 -9.27 12.30
N VAL A 89 -15.37 -8.22 12.34
CA VAL A 89 -14.04 -8.21 12.95
C VAL A 89 -13.76 -6.81 13.49
N THR A 90 -13.25 -6.71 14.71
CA THR A 90 -12.88 -5.41 15.26
C THR A 90 -11.48 -4.98 14.81
N PHE A 91 -11.17 -3.69 14.90
CA PHE A 91 -9.84 -3.16 14.57
C PHE A 91 -8.74 -3.87 15.36
N SER A 92 -8.96 -4.11 16.65
CA SER A 92 -8.01 -4.83 17.51
C SER A 92 -7.73 -6.24 17.05
N GLN A 93 -8.71 -6.94 16.47
CA GLN A 93 -8.62 -8.29 15.92
C GLN A 93 -7.97 -8.34 14.53
N LEU A 94 -7.69 -7.18 13.91
CA LEU A 94 -6.97 -7.14 12.65
C LEU A 94 -5.48 -7.51 12.80
N PHE A 95 -4.93 -7.30 13.99
CA PHE A 95 -3.55 -7.70 14.33
C PHE A 95 -3.51 -9.18 14.67
N ALA A 96 -2.81 -9.97 13.89
CA ALA A 96 -2.57 -11.37 14.19
C ALA A 96 -1.71 -11.52 15.47
N GLU A 97 -1.73 -12.70 16.07
CA GLU A 97 -0.93 -12.99 17.24
C GLU A 97 0.55 -12.81 16.97
N GLY A 98 1.24 -12.09 17.86
CA GLY A 98 2.67 -11.77 17.74
C GLY A 98 3.01 -10.70 16.70
N ARG A 99 2.01 -9.98 16.18
CA ARG A 99 2.21 -8.86 15.25
C ARG A 99 1.82 -7.54 15.86
N ASP A 100 2.67 -6.54 15.60
CA ASP A 100 2.51 -5.20 16.15
C ASP A 100 2.29 -4.14 15.06
N THR A 101 2.23 -4.54 13.80
CA THR A 101 2.07 -3.60 12.68
C THR A 101 0.92 -4.00 11.78
N LEU A 102 0.01 -3.05 11.55
CA LEU A 102 -1.13 -3.16 10.65
C LEU A 102 -1.05 -2.05 9.60
N VAL A 103 -1.20 -2.44 8.34
CA VAL A 103 -1.34 -1.52 7.21
C VAL A 103 -2.73 -1.66 6.64
N ILE A 104 -3.45 -0.53 6.54
CA ILE A 104 -4.80 -0.49 5.96
C ILE A 104 -4.79 0.41 4.73
N TYR A 105 -5.20 -0.13 3.59
CA TYR A 105 -5.44 0.63 2.38
C TYR A 105 -6.94 0.87 2.19
N SER A 106 -7.33 2.13 2.08
CA SER A 106 -8.71 2.54 1.81
C SER A 106 -8.93 2.52 0.30
N PHE A 107 -9.69 1.53 -0.14
CA PHE A 107 -10.07 1.29 -1.53
C PHE A 107 -11.34 2.08 -1.87
N MET A 108 -11.26 3.00 -2.84
CA MET A 108 -12.44 3.74 -3.30
C MET A 108 -13.41 2.80 -4.01
N PHE A 109 -14.40 2.33 -3.27
CA PHE A 109 -15.56 1.60 -3.75
C PHE A 109 -16.76 2.04 -2.89
N PRO A 110 -17.55 3.00 -3.36
CA PRO A 110 -17.59 3.59 -4.72
C PRO A 110 -16.39 4.47 -5.06
N ARG A 111 -16.19 4.70 -6.37
CA ARG A 111 -15.21 5.65 -6.91
C ARG A 111 -15.60 7.09 -6.62
N TRP A 112 -14.67 8.03 -6.84
CA TRP A 112 -14.96 9.44 -6.85
C TRP A 112 -16.06 9.75 -7.89
N SER A 113 -17.07 10.57 -7.53
CA SER A 113 -18.25 10.85 -8.35
C SER A 113 -17.91 11.53 -9.69
N GLY A 114 -16.82 12.30 -9.75
CA GLY A 114 -16.31 12.92 -10.97
C GLY A 114 -15.43 12.02 -11.86
N ASP A 115 -15.19 10.76 -11.49
CA ASP A 115 -14.40 9.83 -12.29
C ASP A 115 -15.24 9.25 -13.43
N THR A 116 -15.00 9.75 -14.65
CA THR A 116 -15.73 9.37 -15.87
C THR A 116 -15.08 8.22 -16.65
N ARG A 117 -13.94 7.68 -16.17
CA ARG A 117 -13.29 6.53 -16.81
C ARG A 117 -14.23 5.32 -16.83
N PRO A 118 -14.11 4.42 -17.83
CA PRO A 118 -14.96 3.23 -17.91
C PRO A 118 -15.01 2.45 -16.60
N GLY A 119 -16.15 1.84 -16.31
CA GLY A 119 -16.33 0.87 -15.23
C GLY A 119 -15.91 -0.53 -15.67
N PRO A 120 -16.02 -1.54 -14.78
CA PRO A 120 -15.82 -2.94 -15.13
C PRO A 120 -16.69 -3.33 -16.33
N ALA A 121 -16.10 -4.05 -17.31
CA ALA A 121 -16.81 -4.49 -18.50
C ALA A 121 -17.63 -5.77 -18.27
N GLU A 122 -17.25 -6.56 -17.26
CA GLU A 122 -17.83 -7.87 -16.96
C GLU A 122 -18.10 -8.02 -15.46
N GLY A 123 -18.80 -9.07 -15.08
CA GLY A 123 -19.13 -9.38 -13.70
C GLY A 123 -20.35 -8.62 -13.17
N GLU A 124 -20.64 -8.81 -11.90
CA GLU A 124 -21.82 -8.19 -11.26
C GLU A 124 -21.65 -6.67 -11.08
N THR A 125 -20.43 -6.21 -10.82
CA THR A 125 -20.15 -4.79 -10.64
C THR A 125 -20.26 -3.99 -11.93
N ALA A 126 -20.20 -4.62 -13.12
CA ALA A 126 -20.47 -3.98 -14.41
C ALA A 126 -21.93 -3.50 -14.56
N ARG A 127 -22.85 -4.01 -13.73
CA ARG A 127 -24.28 -3.62 -13.73
C ARG A 127 -24.58 -2.43 -12.85
N LEU A 128 -23.62 -1.97 -12.06
CA LEU A 128 -23.78 -0.82 -11.18
C LEU A 128 -23.75 0.49 -11.99
N PRO A 129 -24.44 1.54 -11.53
CA PRO A 129 -24.18 2.89 -12.02
C PRO A 129 -22.69 3.22 -11.93
N LEU A 130 -22.16 3.96 -12.91
CA LEU A 130 -20.71 4.24 -12.98
C LEU A 130 -20.15 4.78 -11.67
N ALA A 131 -20.82 5.73 -11.04
CA ALA A 131 -20.41 6.32 -9.78
C ALA A 131 -20.38 5.33 -8.60
N GLU A 132 -21.09 4.21 -8.69
CA GLU A 132 -21.11 3.15 -7.67
C GLU A 132 -20.08 2.05 -7.93
N THR A 133 -19.37 2.10 -9.07
CA THR A 133 -18.34 1.10 -9.40
C THR A 133 -17.03 1.40 -8.67
N PRO A 134 -16.13 0.41 -8.52
CA PRO A 134 -14.82 0.64 -7.92
C PRO A 134 -13.93 1.56 -8.77
N CYS A 135 -13.00 2.25 -8.13
CA CYS A 135 -12.01 3.10 -8.78
C CYS A 135 -11.01 2.25 -9.59
N PRO A 136 -10.79 2.53 -10.89
CA PRO A 136 -9.84 1.78 -11.71
C PRO A 136 -8.40 1.89 -11.22
N SER A 137 -7.98 3.05 -10.73
CA SER A 137 -6.63 3.25 -10.18
C SER A 137 -6.36 2.39 -8.95
N CYS A 138 -7.28 2.42 -7.98
CA CYS A 138 -7.19 1.56 -6.80
C CYS A 138 -7.23 0.08 -7.19
N THR A 139 -8.03 -0.30 -8.18
CA THR A 139 -8.08 -1.68 -8.69
C THR A 139 -6.73 -2.13 -9.22
N SER A 140 -6.07 -1.30 -10.04
CA SER A 140 -4.72 -1.59 -10.57
C SER A 140 -3.67 -1.73 -9.47
N ILE A 141 -3.77 -0.96 -8.38
CA ILE A 141 -2.91 -1.12 -7.20
C ILE A 141 -3.16 -2.49 -6.55
N LEU A 142 -4.43 -2.84 -6.33
CA LEU A 142 -4.80 -4.06 -5.64
C LEU A 142 -4.50 -5.32 -6.48
N ASP A 143 -4.60 -5.25 -7.81
CA ASP A 143 -4.16 -6.31 -8.70
C ASP A 143 -2.68 -6.65 -8.51
N ALA A 144 -1.83 -5.63 -8.29
CA ALA A 144 -0.41 -5.83 -8.02
C ALA A 144 -0.15 -6.31 -6.58
N LEU A 145 -0.93 -5.84 -5.61
CA LEU A 145 -0.75 -6.17 -4.19
C LEU A 145 -1.30 -7.55 -3.83
N ASP A 146 -2.27 -8.10 -4.55
CA ASP A 146 -2.81 -9.43 -4.26
C ASP A 146 -1.70 -10.48 -4.26
N GLY A 147 -0.86 -10.49 -5.30
CA GLY A 147 0.28 -11.40 -5.36
C GLY A 147 1.38 -11.11 -4.31
N ALA A 148 1.47 -9.89 -3.81
CA ALA A 148 2.43 -9.50 -2.76
C ALA A 148 1.94 -9.81 -1.34
N ALA A 149 0.63 -9.89 -1.12
CA ALA A 149 0.03 -10.05 0.20
C ALA A 149 0.57 -11.25 1.00
N PRO A 150 0.79 -12.46 0.44
CA PRO A 150 1.38 -13.58 1.17
C PRO A 150 2.80 -13.31 1.67
N HIS A 151 3.57 -12.51 0.95
CA HIS A 151 4.94 -12.15 1.33
C HIS A 151 4.96 -11.11 2.45
N LEU A 152 3.99 -10.20 2.47
CA LEU A 152 3.79 -9.24 3.56
C LEU A 152 3.33 -9.95 4.85
N ALA A 153 2.51 -10.99 4.72
CA ALA A 153 1.90 -11.72 5.84
C ALA A 153 2.92 -12.29 6.83
N GLY A 154 4.19 -12.46 6.47
CA GLY A 154 5.28 -12.83 7.37
C GLY A 154 5.80 -11.69 8.26
N GLN A 155 5.51 -10.43 7.93
CA GLN A 155 6.11 -9.24 8.55
C GLN A 155 5.08 -8.33 9.22
N LEU A 156 3.90 -8.19 8.65
CA LEU A 156 2.84 -7.28 9.09
C LEU A 156 1.46 -7.81 8.68
N ASP A 157 0.42 -7.23 9.24
CA ASP A 157 -0.94 -7.44 8.75
C ASP A 157 -1.28 -6.37 7.70
N PHE A 158 -1.76 -6.83 6.54
CA PHE A 158 -2.22 -5.97 5.45
C PHE A 158 -3.70 -6.19 5.20
N VAL A 159 -4.48 -5.11 5.23
CA VAL A 159 -5.93 -5.12 5.09
C VAL A 159 -6.37 -4.06 4.09
N VAL A 160 -7.37 -4.36 3.30
CA VAL A 160 -8.03 -3.42 2.40
C VAL A 160 -9.45 -3.18 2.91
N VAL A 161 -9.81 -1.92 3.10
CA VAL A 161 -11.17 -1.52 3.49
C VAL A 161 -11.83 -0.75 2.36
N ALA A 162 -13.13 -0.97 2.15
CA ALA A 162 -13.93 -0.18 1.23
C ALA A 162 -15.26 0.20 1.89
N LYS A 163 -15.76 1.39 1.59
CA LYS A 163 -17.06 1.85 2.10
C LYS A 163 -18.20 1.39 1.18
N SER A 164 -18.29 0.09 1.00
CA SER A 164 -19.27 -0.57 0.14
C SER A 164 -19.85 -1.79 0.80
N ASP A 165 -20.91 -2.34 0.24
CA ASP A 165 -21.50 -3.59 0.69
C ASP A 165 -20.49 -4.74 0.61
N PRO A 166 -20.33 -5.57 1.66
CA PRO A 166 -19.37 -6.69 1.68
C PRO A 166 -19.58 -7.66 0.52
N GLU A 167 -20.83 -7.87 0.09
CA GLU A 167 -21.11 -8.75 -1.05
C GLU A 167 -20.62 -8.15 -2.37
N ARG A 168 -20.80 -6.83 -2.56
CA ARG A 168 -20.25 -6.13 -3.74
C ARG A 168 -18.73 -6.24 -3.78
N ILE A 169 -18.04 -6.03 -2.64
CA ILE A 169 -16.58 -6.15 -2.54
C ILE A 169 -16.15 -7.59 -2.88
N ARG A 170 -16.81 -8.59 -2.32
CA ARG A 170 -16.53 -10.01 -2.58
C ARG A 170 -16.71 -10.39 -4.05
N ASN A 171 -17.82 -9.96 -4.66
CA ASN A 171 -18.12 -10.26 -6.05
C ASN A 171 -17.06 -9.64 -6.96
N PHE A 172 -16.69 -8.39 -6.73
CA PHE A 172 -15.63 -7.72 -7.49
C PHE A 172 -14.28 -8.42 -7.32
N ALA A 173 -13.89 -8.76 -6.09
CA ALA A 173 -12.66 -9.50 -5.82
C ALA A 173 -12.60 -10.85 -6.55
N ARG A 174 -13.72 -11.58 -6.57
CA ARG A 174 -13.84 -12.83 -7.33
C ARG A 174 -13.66 -12.59 -8.83
N ASP A 175 -14.33 -11.58 -9.39
CA ASP A 175 -14.29 -11.24 -10.81
C ASP A 175 -12.88 -10.77 -11.23
N ARG A 176 -12.12 -10.12 -10.33
CA ARG A 176 -10.68 -9.79 -10.50
C ARG A 176 -9.73 -10.96 -10.26
N GLY A 177 -10.18 -12.05 -9.64
CA GLY A 177 -9.32 -13.18 -9.28
C GLY A 177 -8.43 -12.93 -8.06
N TRP A 178 -8.74 -11.94 -7.22
CA TRP A 178 -8.00 -11.71 -5.97
C TRP A 178 -8.19 -12.86 -4.99
N ARG A 179 -7.10 -13.36 -4.43
CA ARG A 179 -7.08 -14.57 -3.59
C ARG A 179 -6.52 -14.35 -2.21
N TYR A 180 -5.66 -13.34 -2.06
CA TYR A 180 -4.82 -13.18 -0.87
C TYR A 180 -5.10 -11.88 -0.10
N LEU A 181 -5.78 -10.93 -0.71
CA LEU A 181 -6.16 -9.69 -0.04
C LEU A 181 -7.21 -9.95 1.04
N ARG A 182 -6.97 -9.42 2.23
CA ARG A 182 -7.95 -9.41 3.33
C ARG A 182 -8.85 -8.19 3.15
N LEU A 183 -10.07 -8.44 2.63
CA LEU A 183 -11.03 -7.42 2.23
C LEU A 183 -12.13 -7.24 3.27
N LEU A 184 -12.38 -5.99 3.67
CA LEU A 184 -13.37 -5.61 4.68
C LEU A 184 -14.23 -4.45 4.20
N SER A 185 -15.44 -4.35 4.74
CA SER A 185 -16.32 -3.20 4.58
C SER A 185 -16.26 -2.30 5.82
N SER A 186 -16.08 -1.00 5.59
CA SER A 186 -16.17 0.06 6.60
C SER A 186 -17.49 0.83 6.53
N ARG A 187 -18.50 0.33 5.81
CA ARG A 187 -19.74 1.08 5.53
C ARG A 187 -20.50 1.52 6.79
N ASN A 188 -20.40 0.71 7.86
CA ASN A 188 -21.16 0.91 9.11
C ASN A 188 -20.32 1.52 10.23
N ASN A 189 -19.12 2.05 9.95
CA ASN A 189 -18.28 2.70 10.95
C ASN A 189 -17.68 4.02 10.43
N ASN A 190 -16.99 4.75 11.31
CA ASN A 190 -16.40 6.05 11.00
C ASN A 190 -14.92 5.98 10.58
N TYR A 191 -14.33 4.79 10.43
CA TYR A 191 -12.90 4.63 10.11
C TYR A 191 -12.46 5.49 8.92
N ASN A 192 -13.18 5.43 7.80
CA ASN A 192 -12.81 6.20 6.60
C ASN A 192 -12.79 7.70 6.86
N ARG A 193 -13.75 8.21 7.65
CA ARG A 193 -13.84 9.63 8.00
C ARG A 193 -12.73 10.05 8.95
N ASP A 194 -12.47 9.26 9.99
CA ASP A 194 -11.48 9.56 11.02
C ASP A 194 -10.04 9.53 10.48
N TYR A 195 -9.80 8.74 9.42
CA TYR A 195 -8.50 8.60 8.76
C TYR A 195 -8.46 9.20 7.34
N HIS A 196 -9.30 10.20 7.07
CA HIS A 196 -9.33 11.01 5.84
C HIS A 196 -9.50 10.22 4.53
N ALA A 197 -10.03 9.02 4.61
CA ALA A 197 -10.42 8.23 3.44
C ALA A 197 -11.86 8.54 2.97
N GLU A 198 -12.57 9.42 3.66
CA GLU A 198 -13.90 9.94 3.32
C GLU A 198 -13.97 11.42 3.69
N GLY A 199 -14.31 12.26 2.71
CA GLY A 199 -14.53 13.70 2.90
C GLY A 199 -15.85 14.01 3.60
N PRO A 200 -16.08 15.29 3.98
CA PRO A 200 -17.35 15.75 4.56
C PRO A 200 -18.56 15.58 3.62
N ASP A 201 -18.29 15.56 2.31
CA ASP A 201 -19.26 15.34 1.22
C ASP A 201 -19.55 13.86 0.96
N GLY A 202 -18.87 12.95 1.65
CA GLY A 202 -18.96 11.50 1.46
C GLY A 202 -18.09 10.95 0.34
N GLU A 203 -17.33 11.78 -0.38
CA GLU A 203 -16.41 11.35 -1.40
C GLU A 203 -15.25 10.55 -0.80
N GLN A 204 -14.88 9.45 -1.48
CA GLN A 204 -13.83 8.55 -1.01
C GLN A 204 -12.45 9.00 -1.48
N SER A 205 -11.44 8.71 -0.68
CA SER A 205 -10.03 8.97 -0.96
C SER A 205 -9.16 7.73 -0.75
N PRO A 206 -8.18 7.47 -1.62
CA PRO A 206 -7.32 6.28 -1.53
C PRO A 206 -6.16 6.55 -0.58
N VAL A 207 -6.36 6.38 0.70
CA VAL A 207 -5.35 6.60 1.75
C VAL A 207 -4.80 5.27 2.24
N LEU A 208 -3.48 5.19 2.41
CA LEU A 208 -2.83 4.09 3.12
C LEU A 208 -2.42 4.57 4.50
N ASN A 209 -2.85 3.85 5.51
CA ASN A 209 -2.57 4.12 6.92
C ASN A 209 -1.74 2.99 7.53
N VAL A 210 -0.82 3.34 8.41
CA VAL A 210 -0.01 2.41 9.18
C VAL A 210 -0.30 2.60 10.67
N PHE A 211 -0.56 1.50 11.35
CA PHE A 211 -0.84 1.46 12.78
C PHE A 211 0.11 0.51 13.49
N THR A 212 0.36 0.78 14.76
CA THR A 212 1.12 -0.11 15.63
C THR A 212 0.36 -0.42 16.90
N ARG A 213 0.56 -1.64 17.41
CA ARG A 213 0.17 -1.99 18.77
C ARG A 213 1.26 -1.49 19.72
N GLU A 214 0.88 -0.77 20.77
CA GLU A 214 1.79 -0.26 21.80
C GLU A 214 1.15 -0.49 23.18
N GLY A 215 1.72 -1.42 23.95
CA GLY A 215 1.11 -1.85 25.21
C GLY A 215 -0.28 -2.42 24.99
N ASP A 216 -1.27 -1.90 25.71
CA ASP A 216 -2.68 -2.32 25.61
C ASP A 216 -3.48 -1.52 24.56
N GLY A 217 -2.82 -0.64 23.79
CA GLY A 217 -3.49 0.24 22.84
C GLY A 217 -2.93 0.18 21.44
N PHE A 218 -3.52 1.01 20.58
CA PHE A 218 -3.12 1.15 19.18
C PHE A 218 -2.81 2.60 18.85
N ARG A 219 -1.80 2.81 17.98
CA ARG A 219 -1.36 4.14 17.56
C ARG A 219 -1.34 4.23 16.04
N HIS A 220 -1.82 5.35 15.52
CA HIS A 220 -1.56 5.72 14.14
C HIS A 220 -0.09 6.13 14.00
N ARG A 221 0.62 5.61 13.00
CA ARG A 221 2.06 5.85 12.81
C ARG A 221 2.35 6.72 11.61
N TRP A 222 1.64 6.51 10.51
CA TRP A 222 1.91 7.18 9.26
C TRP A 222 0.73 7.01 8.29
N ALA A 223 0.53 8.00 7.42
CA ALA A 223 -0.40 7.92 6.30
C ALA A 223 0.22 8.49 5.02
N THR A 224 -0.43 8.24 3.89
CA THR A 224 -0.07 8.81 2.58
C THR A 224 -0.50 10.28 2.47
N GLU A 225 -0.06 11.13 3.40
CA GLU A 225 -0.44 12.55 3.50
C GLU A 225 0.00 13.39 2.29
N LEU A 226 0.93 12.87 1.48
CA LEU A 226 1.34 13.51 0.23
C LEU A 226 0.15 13.77 -0.70
N MET A 227 -0.94 13.02 -0.58
CA MET A 227 -2.20 13.25 -1.28
C MET A 227 -2.76 14.67 -1.01
N PHE A 228 -2.56 15.18 0.19
CA PHE A 228 -3.09 16.46 0.68
C PHE A 228 -2.06 17.59 0.64
N ALA A 229 -0.81 17.29 0.27
CA ALA A 229 0.25 18.28 0.14
C ALA A 229 0.06 19.16 -1.10
N PRO A 230 0.59 20.40 -1.11
CA PRO A 230 0.66 21.20 -2.31
C PRO A 230 1.39 20.43 -3.43
N ARG A 231 0.88 20.54 -4.64
CA ARG A 231 1.43 19.91 -5.85
C ARG A 231 2.17 20.92 -6.69
N ASP A 232 3.20 20.48 -7.39
CA ASP A 232 3.77 21.25 -8.47
C ASP A 232 2.80 21.29 -9.66
N GLU A 233 2.86 22.35 -10.45
CA GLU A 233 1.92 22.54 -11.57
C GLU A 233 2.02 21.38 -12.57
N GLY A 234 0.89 20.75 -12.84
CA GLY A 234 0.78 19.60 -13.77
C GLY A 234 1.23 18.25 -13.20
N GLU A 235 1.54 18.16 -11.89
CA GLU A 235 1.95 16.91 -11.26
C GLU A 235 0.82 16.19 -10.52
N ASP A 236 0.87 14.86 -10.59
CA ASP A 236 0.10 13.96 -9.72
C ASP A 236 0.68 13.98 -8.30
N PRO A 237 -0.13 13.82 -7.24
CA PRO A 237 0.38 13.80 -5.87
C PRO A 237 1.33 12.64 -5.55
N ARG A 238 1.41 11.62 -6.39
CA ARG A 238 2.30 10.44 -6.25
C ARG A 238 2.25 9.75 -4.88
N HIS A 239 1.18 9.97 -4.12
CA HIS A 239 1.04 9.54 -2.73
C HIS A 239 1.03 8.02 -2.55
N VAL A 240 0.63 7.27 -3.58
CA VAL A 240 0.58 5.80 -3.61
C VAL A 240 1.59 5.15 -4.56
N ASP A 241 2.49 5.92 -5.15
CA ASP A 241 3.53 5.39 -6.06
C ASP A 241 4.32 4.24 -5.44
N LEU A 242 4.59 4.32 -4.12
CA LEU A 242 5.34 3.29 -3.39
C LEU A 242 4.73 1.89 -3.46
N ILE A 243 3.42 1.81 -3.70
CA ILE A 243 2.67 0.56 -3.77
C ILE A 243 2.06 0.33 -5.16
N TRP A 244 2.43 1.16 -6.16
CA TRP A 244 1.88 1.08 -7.50
C TRP A 244 2.97 0.87 -8.56
N PRO A 245 3.39 -0.38 -8.81
CA PRO A 245 4.51 -0.70 -9.70
C PRO A 245 4.38 -0.18 -11.12
N MET A 246 3.15 -0.04 -11.63
CA MET A 246 2.89 0.43 -12.99
C MET A 246 3.56 1.78 -13.28
N TRP A 247 3.46 2.74 -12.35
CA TRP A 247 4.06 4.05 -12.53
C TRP A 247 5.58 4.00 -12.61
N HIS A 248 6.20 3.18 -11.77
CA HIS A 248 7.65 3.01 -11.81
C HIS A 248 8.12 2.39 -13.14
N VAL A 249 7.36 1.45 -13.69
CA VAL A 249 7.66 0.85 -15.00
C VAL A 249 7.54 1.89 -16.11
N LEU A 250 6.50 2.72 -16.12
CA LEU A 250 6.33 3.80 -17.08
C LEU A 250 7.45 4.82 -17.00
N ASP A 251 7.84 5.24 -15.79
CA ASP A 251 8.95 6.18 -15.57
C ASP A 251 10.30 5.68 -16.11
N MET A 252 10.48 4.36 -16.31
CA MET A 252 11.67 3.78 -16.93
C MET A 252 11.65 3.83 -18.45
N THR A 253 10.54 4.24 -19.08
CA THR A 253 10.38 4.26 -20.53
C THR A 253 10.55 5.66 -21.11
N PRO A 254 10.92 5.78 -22.41
CA PRO A 254 11.02 7.09 -23.07
C PRO A 254 9.70 7.87 -23.09
N GLY A 255 8.55 7.18 -23.04
CA GLY A 255 7.22 7.82 -23.02
C GLY A 255 6.80 8.31 -21.64
N GLY A 256 7.44 7.82 -20.58
CA GLY A 256 7.08 8.17 -19.22
C GLY A 256 5.61 7.89 -18.89
N ARG A 257 5.04 8.68 -18.00
CA ARG A 257 3.61 8.61 -17.59
C ARG A 257 2.64 9.24 -18.60
N GLY A 258 3.14 9.85 -19.66
CA GLY A 258 2.36 10.66 -20.60
C GLY A 258 2.17 12.08 -20.11
N SER A 259 1.56 12.89 -20.96
CA SER A 259 1.30 14.32 -20.71
C SER A 259 -0.12 14.63 -20.25
N SER A 260 -0.97 13.61 -20.13
CA SER A 260 -2.35 13.79 -19.71
C SER A 260 -2.44 13.76 -18.19
N PRO A 261 -3.15 14.74 -17.55
CA PRO A 261 -3.58 14.58 -16.18
C PRO A 261 -4.57 13.41 -16.02
N ASP A 262 -5.12 12.95 -17.13
CA ASP A 262 -5.92 11.74 -17.18
C ASP A 262 -5.00 10.52 -17.11
N PHE A 263 -5.12 9.76 -16.06
CA PHE A 263 -4.49 8.46 -15.94
C PHE A 263 -4.69 7.65 -17.23
N PRO A 264 -3.66 6.93 -17.73
CA PRO A 264 -3.86 6.04 -18.85
C PRO A 264 -5.09 5.18 -18.58
N ALA A 265 -5.89 4.97 -19.60
CA ALA A 265 -7.12 4.18 -19.50
C ALA A 265 -6.78 2.85 -18.84
N MET A 266 -7.10 2.74 -17.57
CA MET A 266 -6.92 1.49 -16.84
C MET A 266 -8.00 0.57 -17.30
N ASP A 267 -7.57 -0.46 -17.99
CA ASP A 267 -8.45 -1.47 -18.50
C ASP A 267 -8.79 -2.44 -17.36
N TYR A 268 -10.06 -2.66 -17.13
CA TYR A 268 -10.54 -3.67 -16.19
C TYR A 268 -10.42 -5.11 -16.76
N ARG A 269 -9.75 -5.31 -17.88
CA ARG A 269 -9.57 -6.64 -18.49
C ARG A 269 -8.82 -7.60 -17.58
#